data_2fef84c5e58a8ac17de1e478fd967df2
#
_entry.id   2fef84c5e58a8ac17de1e478fd967df2
#
_cell.length_a   1.000
_cell.length_b   1.000
_cell.length_c   1.000
_cell.angle_alpha   90.00
_cell.angle_beta   90.00
_cell.angle_gamma   90.00
#
_symmetry.space_group_name_H-M   'P 1'
#
loop_
_entity.id
_entity.type
_entity.pdbx_description
1 polymer ?
#
loop_
_entity_poly.entity_id
_entity_poly.type
_entity_poly.pdbx_seq_one_letter_code
_entity_poly.pdbx_strand_id
1 'polypeptide(L)'
;MGSIEIKRVYEPCSRGDGERILVDRLWPRGLRKTDAAIDRWEKDIAPTPLLRTWFGHRADRFSEFKRRYREQLKLNPAVTEILEAIGDRKATLLYAARDTAVNHAVVLAEFLKKSAARGPRRK
;
A
#
# COMPACT_ATOMS: atom_id res chain seq x y z
N MET A 1 13.38 3.67 12.89
CA MET A 1 12.64 3.66 11.64
C MET A 1 11.96 2.32 11.43
N GLY A 2 10.69 2.35 11.10
CA GLY A 2 9.94 1.11 10.90
C GLY A 2 10.26 0.45 9.58
N SER A 3 9.95 -0.81 9.45
CA SER A 3 10.09 -1.53 8.20
C SER A 3 8.71 -1.70 7.55
N ILE A 4 8.70 -1.72 6.21
CA ILE A 4 7.47 -1.82 5.45
C ILE A 4 7.59 -2.98 4.48
N GLU A 5 6.66 -3.91 4.58
CA GLU A 5 6.60 -5.06 3.69
C GLU A 5 5.24 -5.14 3.04
N ILE A 6 5.12 -5.96 2.01
CA ILE A 6 3.83 -6.17 1.35
C ILE A 6 3.47 -7.64 1.43
N LYS A 7 2.15 -7.91 1.38
CA LYS A 7 1.65 -9.26 1.50
C LYS A 7 0.25 -9.32 0.90
N ARG A 8 -0.07 -10.42 0.22
CA ARG A 8 -1.45 -10.58 -0.24
C ARG A 8 -2.36 -10.72 0.96
N VAL A 9 -3.51 -10.06 0.89
CA VAL A 9 -4.44 -10.06 2.01
C VAL A 9 -5.00 -11.46 2.32
N TYR A 10 -4.92 -12.36 1.33
CA TYR A 10 -5.42 -13.73 1.49
C TYR A 10 -4.43 -14.66 2.17
N GLU A 11 -3.20 -14.23 2.37
CA GLU A 11 -2.21 -15.03 3.07
C GLU A 11 -2.47 -14.96 4.57
N PRO A 12 -2.13 -16.03 5.30
CA PRO A 12 -2.40 -16.04 6.74
C PRO A 12 -1.67 -14.92 7.48
N CYS A 13 -2.33 -14.41 8.51
CA CYS A 13 -1.73 -13.44 9.39
C CYS A 13 -0.58 -14.09 10.16
N SER A 14 0.49 -13.33 10.38
CA SER A 14 1.60 -13.83 11.20
C SER A 14 2.05 -12.73 12.14
N ARG A 15 2.74 -13.16 13.21
CA ARG A 15 3.23 -12.22 14.22
C ARG A 15 4.21 -11.21 13.64
N GLY A 16 4.96 -11.63 12.62
CA GLY A 16 5.95 -10.76 12.02
C GLY A 16 5.37 -9.67 11.14
N ASP A 17 4.06 -9.65 10.93
CA ASP A 17 3.45 -8.67 10.05
C ASP A 17 3.46 -7.25 10.63
N GLY A 18 3.48 -7.13 11.95
CA GLY A 18 3.33 -5.82 12.56
C GLY A 18 1.95 -5.27 12.31
N GLU A 19 1.84 -3.97 12.07
CA GLU A 19 0.55 -3.37 11.78
C GLU A 19 0.13 -3.76 10.36
N ARG A 20 -1.08 -4.27 10.21
CA ARG A 20 -1.58 -4.75 8.93
C ARG A 20 -2.51 -3.71 8.33
N ILE A 21 -2.09 -3.14 7.21
CA ILE A 21 -2.77 -2.00 6.59
C ILE A 21 -3.25 -2.38 5.19
N LEU A 22 -4.56 -2.44 5.00
CA LEU A 22 -5.12 -2.70 3.68
C LEU A 22 -5.02 -1.42 2.86
N VAL A 23 -4.43 -1.52 1.67
CA VAL A 23 -4.19 -0.35 0.82
C VAL A 23 -4.97 -0.38 -0.49
N ASP A 24 -5.92 -1.29 -0.61
CA ASP A 24 -6.83 -1.34 -1.75
C ASP A 24 -7.99 -0.37 -1.52
N ARG A 25 -8.55 0.13 -2.62
CA ARG A 25 -9.70 1.03 -2.50
C ARG A 25 -10.97 0.28 -2.15
N LEU A 26 -11.09 -0.96 -2.63
CA LEU A 26 -12.29 -1.77 -2.38
C LEU A 26 -11.97 -2.91 -1.44
N TRP A 27 -12.98 -3.34 -0.67
CA TRP A 27 -12.80 -4.48 0.21
C TRP A 27 -12.54 -5.74 -0.63
N PRO A 28 -11.55 -6.55 -0.26
CA PRO A 28 -11.21 -7.73 -1.05
C PRO A 28 -12.36 -8.71 -1.16
N ARG A 29 -12.55 -9.24 -2.35
CA ARG A 29 -13.64 -10.17 -2.61
C ARG A 29 -13.46 -11.45 -1.81
N GLY A 30 -14.56 -11.89 -1.19
CA GLY A 30 -14.55 -13.15 -0.46
C GLY A 30 -13.87 -13.14 0.89
N LEU A 31 -13.43 -11.97 1.35
CA LEU A 31 -12.71 -11.86 2.63
C LEU A 31 -13.68 -11.38 3.72
N ARG A 32 -13.84 -12.19 4.76
CA ARG A 32 -14.64 -11.78 5.90
C ARG A 32 -13.82 -10.93 6.86
N LYS A 33 -14.46 -9.91 7.43
CA LYS A 33 -13.74 -9.01 8.35
C LYS A 33 -13.14 -9.77 9.53
N THR A 34 -13.83 -10.79 10.00
CA THR A 34 -13.35 -11.56 11.14
C THR A 34 -12.07 -12.33 10.83
N ASP A 35 -11.85 -12.65 9.55
CA ASP A 35 -10.67 -13.42 9.14
C ASP A 35 -9.53 -12.56 8.63
N ALA A 36 -9.80 -11.27 8.40
CA ALA A 36 -8.86 -10.42 7.69
C ALA A 36 -7.70 -9.96 8.56
N ALA A 37 -7.91 -9.82 9.86
CA ALA A 37 -6.89 -9.31 10.78
C ALA A 37 -6.28 -8.02 10.28
N ILE A 38 -7.13 -7.10 9.82
CA ILE A 38 -6.70 -5.80 9.29
C ILE A 38 -6.80 -4.77 10.42
N ASP A 39 -5.67 -4.10 10.68
CA ASP A 39 -5.63 -3.08 11.73
C ASP A 39 -6.11 -1.73 11.20
N ARG A 40 -5.91 -1.48 9.92
CA ARG A 40 -6.25 -0.20 9.32
C ARG A 40 -6.57 -0.39 7.85
N TRP A 41 -7.59 0.30 7.36
CA TRP A 41 -7.92 0.31 5.94
C TRP A 41 -7.73 1.72 5.42
N GLU A 42 -6.67 1.91 4.62
CA GLU A 42 -6.31 3.21 4.04
C GLU A 42 -6.71 3.26 2.58
N LYS A 43 -8.00 3.28 2.33
CA LYS A 43 -8.47 3.20 0.95
C LYS A 43 -8.09 4.41 0.10
N ASP A 44 -7.88 5.56 0.74
CA ASP A 44 -7.55 6.77 0.00
C ASP A 44 -6.11 6.82 -0.48
N ILE A 45 -5.27 5.88 -0.05
CA ILE A 45 -3.90 5.79 -0.54
C ILE A 45 -3.80 5.06 -1.88
N ALA A 46 -4.86 4.35 -2.26
CA ALA A 46 -4.88 3.58 -3.51
C ALA A 46 -4.84 4.51 -4.72
N PRO A 47 -4.41 3.99 -5.89
CA PRO A 47 -4.46 4.81 -7.10
C PRO A 47 -5.89 5.24 -7.39
N THR A 48 -6.05 6.35 -8.09
CA THR A 48 -7.39 6.79 -8.47
C THR A 48 -8.08 5.74 -9.33
N PRO A 49 -9.41 5.71 -9.33
CA PRO A 49 -10.13 4.74 -10.17
C PRO A 49 -9.75 4.81 -11.64
N LEU A 50 -9.52 6.02 -12.17
CA LEU A 50 -9.11 6.16 -13.56
C LEU A 50 -7.76 5.50 -13.81
N LEU A 51 -6.79 5.73 -12.94
CA LEU A 51 -5.48 5.14 -13.12
C LEU A 51 -5.54 3.62 -12.95
N ARG A 52 -6.32 3.16 -11.98
CA ARG A 52 -6.47 1.72 -11.76
C ARG A 52 -7.08 1.03 -12.98
N THR A 53 -8.10 1.64 -13.56
CA THR A 53 -8.75 1.08 -14.74
C THR A 53 -7.80 1.07 -15.93
N TRP A 54 -7.06 2.17 -16.14
CA TRP A 54 -6.11 2.23 -17.23
C TRP A 54 -5.03 1.15 -17.09
N PHE A 55 -4.54 0.96 -15.89
CA PHE A 55 -3.50 -0.04 -15.62
C PHE A 55 -4.01 -1.46 -15.90
N GLY A 56 -5.19 -1.82 -15.38
CA GLY A 56 -5.82 -3.10 -15.63
C GLY A 56 -4.96 -4.30 -15.33
N HIS A 57 -4.02 -4.19 -14.38
CA HIS A 57 -3.08 -5.24 -14.01
C HIS A 57 -2.19 -5.68 -15.17
N ARG A 58 -2.02 -4.85 -16.18
CA ARG A 58 -1.21 -5.19 -17.34
C ARG A 58 0.26 -4.92 -17.06
N ALA A 59 1.07 -5.98 -17.18
CA ALA A 59 2.50 -5.86 -16.91
C ALA A 59 3.18 -4.87 -17.87
N ASP A 60 2.70 -4.80 -19.12
CA ASP A 60 3.30 -3.91 -20.10
C ASP A 60 2.99 -2.43 -19.82
N ARG A 61 2.07 -2.15 -18.91
CA ARG A 61 1.75 -0.79 -18.49
C ARG A 61 2.36 -0.44 -17.14
N PHE A 62 3.04 -1.38 -16.49
CA PHE A 62 3.47 -1.18 -15.11
C PHE A 62 4.46 -0.02 -14.97
N SER A 63 5.38 0.13 -15.91
CA SER A 63 6.37 1.21 -15.82
C SER A 63 5.70 2.58 -15.82
N GLU A 64 4.77 2.79 -16.73
CA GLU A 64 4.05 4.05 -16.79
C GLU A 64 3.10 4.21 -15.61
N PHE A 65 2.47 3.10 -15.18
CA PHE A 65 1.62 3.13 -13.99
C PHE A 65 2.42 3.61 -12.77
N LYS A 66 3.63 3.10 -12.58
CA LYS A 66 4.46 3.50 -11.46
C LYS A 66 4.71 5.00 -11.47
N ARG A 67 5.04 5.53 -12.64
CA ARG A 67 5.30 6.96 -12.77
C ARG A 67 4.07 7.78 -12.38
N ARG A 68 2.91 7.38 -12.90
CA ARG A 68 1.67 8.13 -12.64
C ARG A 68 1.22 8.01 -11.19
N TYR A 69 1.34 6.82 -10.62
CA TYR A 69 0.94 6.62 -9.24
C TYR A 69 1.83 7.42 -8.29
N ARG A 70 3.14 7.44 -8.56
CA ARG A 70 4.05 8.24 -7.74
C ARG A 70 3.67 9.72 -7.76
N GLU A 71 3.24 10.22 -8.92
CA GLU A 71 2.80 11.62 -8.98
C GLU A 71 1.57 11.85 -8.11
N GLN A 72 0.64 10.91 -8.12
CA GLN A 72 -0.52 11.01 -7.25
C GLN A 72 -0.10 10.98 -5.79
N LEU A 73 0.82 10.09 -5.43
CA LEU A 73 1.24 9.94 -4.05
C LEU A 73 1.93 11.21 -3.52
N LYS A 74 2.65 11.91 -4.37
CA LYS A 74 3.31 13.16 -3.95
C LYS A 74 2.31 14.19 -3.45
N LEU A 75 1.10 14.15 -3.95
CA LEU A 75 0.05 15.11 -3.61
C LEU A 75 -0.98 14.55 -2.64
N ASN A 76 -0.79 13.33 -2.20
CA ASN A 76 -1.81 12.64 -1.40
C ASN A 76 -1.52 12.77 0.09
N PRO A 77 -2.39 13.48 0.84
CA PRO A 77 -2.15 13.66 2.28
C PRO A 77 -2.19 12.35 3.07
N ALA A 78 -2.79 11.30 2.52
CA ALA A 78 -2.83 10.01 3.21
C ALA A 78 -1.43 9.43 3.40
N VAL A 79 -0.45 9.83 2.58
CA VAL A 79 0.92 9.38 2.75
C VAL A 79 1.46 9.77 4.12
N THR A 80 1.29 11.03 4.50
CA THR A 80 1.74 11.49 5.81
C THR A 80 1.00 10.76 6.92
N GLU A 81 -0.30 10.56 6.76
CA GLU A 81 -1.09 9.86 7.78
C GLU A 81 -0.58 8.45 8.00
N ILE A 82 -0.28 7.73 6.93
CA ILE A 82 0.23 6.37 7.04
C ILE A 82 1.59 6.35 7.70
N LEU A 83 2.49 7.25 7.28
CA LEU A 83 3.82 7.29 7.86
C LEU A 83 3.79 7.61 9.34
N GLU A 84 2.91 8.52 9.76
CA GLU A 84 2.76 8.82 11.17
C GLU A 84 2.18 7.64 11.94
N ALA A 85 1.23 6.95 11.34
CA ALA A 85 0.62 5.79 11.99
C ALA A 85 1.63 4.66 12.18
N ILE A 86 2.50 4.45 11.21
CA ILE A 86 3.52 3.41 11.31
C ILE A 86 4.60 3.79 12.31
N GLY A 87 5.05 5.04 12.25
CA GLY A 87 6.13 5.50 13.14
C GLY A 87 7.36 4.63 13.01
N ASP A 88 7.84 4.12 14.14
CA ASP A 88 9.02 3.26 14.16
C ASP A 88 8.68 1.78 14.14
N ARG A 89 7.41 1.46 14.00
CA ARG A 89 6.97 0.08 14.07
C ARG A 89 7.03 -0.57 12.70
N LYS A 90 6.94 -1.89 12.69
CA LYS A 90 6.83 -2.61 11.44
C LYS A 90 5.40 -2.56 10.93
N ALA A 91 5.26 -2.48 9.62
CA ALA A 91 3.94 -2.53 8.98
C ALA A 91 3.99 -3.41 7.75
N THR A 92 2.87 -4.04 7.46
CA THR A 92 2.70 -4.83 6.24
C THR A 92 1.52 -4.25 5.47
N LEU A 93 1.77 -3.85 4.23
CA LEU A 93 0.72 -3.36 3.35
C LEU A 93 0.05 -4.54 2.68
N LEU A 94 -1.27 -4.61 2.81
CA LEU A 94 -2.05 -5.74 2.29
C LEU A 94 -2.75 -5.33 1.01
N TYR A 95 -2.75 -6.24 0.05
CA TYR A 95 -3.38 -6.02 -1.25
C TYR A 95 -4.02 -7.30 -1.75
N ALA A 96 -4.97 -7.18 -2.68
CA ALA A 96 -5.73 -8.33 -3.16
C ALA A 96 -5.26 -8.86 -4.51
N ALA A 97 -4.47 -8.09 -5.27
CA ALA A 97 -4.03 -8.50 -6.59
C ALA A 97 -3.32 -9.85 -6.55
N ARG A 98 -3.46 -10.62 -7.63
CA ARG A 98 -2.83 -11.93 -7.69
C ARG A 98 -1.33 -11.84 -7.94
N ASP A 99 -0.90 -10.90 -8.78
CA ASP A 99 0.52 -10.77 -9.13
C ASP A 99 1.25 -10.08 -8.00
N THR A 100 2.23 -10.76 -7.42
CA THR A 100 2.95 -10.23 -6.26
C THR A 100 4.04 -9.24 -6.66
N ALA A 101 4.33 -9.12 -7.95
CA ALA A 101 5.37 -8.20 -8.43
C ALA A 101 4.77 -7.00 -9.16
N VAL A 102 3.64 -7.18 -9.84
CA VAL A 102 3.02 -6.14 -10.67
C VAL A 102 1.72 -5.71 -10.01
N ASN A 103 1.84 -4.81 -9.04
CA ASN A 103 0.68 -4.31 -8.33
C ASN A 103 1.02 -2.97 -7.68
N HIS A 104 -0.02 -2.26 -7.23
CA HIS A 104 0.19 -0.92 -6.67
C HIS A 104 0.89 -0.94 -5.31
N ALA A 105 0.77 -2.03 -4.56
CA ALA A 105 1.42 -2.08 -3.24
C ALA A 105 2.93 -2.07 -3.36
N VAL A 106 3.48 -2.67 -4.42
CA VAL A 106 4.93 -2.61 -4.68
C VAL A 106 5.37 -1.16 -4.81
N VAL A 107 4.64 -0.38 -5.61
CA VAL A 107 4.98 1.02 -5.83
C VAL A 107 4.83 1.82 -4.56
N LEU A 108 3.74 1.60 -3.85
CA LEU A 108 3.47 2.32 -2.60
C LEU A 108 4.54 2.04 -1.55
N ALA A 109 4.93 0.77 -1.39
CA ALA A 109 5.95 0.41 -0.41
C ALA A 109 7.26 1.12 -0.73
N GLU A 110 7.68 1.13 -2.00
CA GLU A 110 8.89 1.83 -2.39
C GLU A 110 8.80 3.31 -2.08
N PHE A 111 7.65 3.91 -2.39
CA PHE A 111 7.46 5.34 -2.16
C PHE A 111 7.53 5.67 -0.67
N LEU A 112 6.86 4.87 0.16
CA LEU A 112 6.86 5.10 1.60
C LEU A 112 8.24 4.90 2.20
N LYS A 113 8.98 3.88 1.75
CA LYS A 113 10.33 3.65 2.24
C LYS A 113 11.25 4.82 1.93
N LYS A 114 11.16 5.37 0.72
CA LYS A 114 11.98 6.52 0.36
C LYS A 114 11.59 7.75 1.17
N SER A 115 10.30 7.95 1.39
CA SER A 115 9.83 9.07 2.18
C SER A 115 10.31 8.97 3.63
N ALA A 116 10.24 7.77 4.22
CA ALA A 116 10.71 7.56 5.57
C ALA A 116 12.23 7.73 5.67
N ALA A 117 12.96 7.28 4.64
CA ALA A 117 14.42 7.37 4.65
C ALA A 117 14.91 8.81 4.65
N ARG A 118 14.09 9.75 4.13
CA ARG A 118 14.44 11.17 4.18
C ARG A 118 14.30 11.76 5.57
N GLY A 119 13.72 10.98 6.50
CA GLY A 119 13.49 11.44 7.85
C GLY A 119 12.24 12.28 7.98
N PRO A 120 11.93 12.71 9.20
CA PRO A 120 10.75 13.53 9.43
C PRO A 120 10.82 14.83 8.68
N ARG A 121 9.69 15.30 8.22
CA ARG A 121 9.62 16.60 7.59
C ARG A 121 9.93 17.70 8.58
N ARG A 122 10.73 18.64 8.14
CA ARG A 122 10.95 19.83 8.94
C ARG A 122 9.81 20.80 8.75
N LYS A 123 9.42 21.42 9.81
CA LYS A 123 8.35 22.41 9.74
C LYS A 123 8.95 23.78 9.69
#